data_2b5d026cc7b14a7c1b77cc775ff9fc44
#
_entry.id   2b5d026cc7b14a7c1b77cc775ff9fc44
#
_cell.length_a   1.000
_cell.length_b   1.000
_cell.length_c   1.000
_cell.angle_alpha   90.00
_cell.angle_beta   90.00
_cell.angle_gamma   90.00
#
_symmetry.space_group_name_H-M   'P 1'
#
loop_
_entity.id
_entity.type
_entity.pdbx_description
1 polymer ?
#
loop_
_entity_poly.entity_id
_entity_poly.type
_entity_poly.pdbx_seq_one_letter_code
_entity_poly.pdbx_strand_id
1 'polypeptide(L)'
;MAYDEAVRAEHGSQRATPAAAGRAARAEPLLDLHRAAGNAAVGAAVRDVVSGGGTPLDPSLQRVMESALGANLSAVRLHTDGAAARSAAAVSARAYTSGAHVVFGAGAYDPGSPAGLHTLAHELVHVGQQQRGQVAGVDTGNGLRLSDPGDADERAADRIAHDALSRLDGA
;
A
#
# COMPACT_ATOMS: atom_id res chain seq x y z
N MET A 1 -22.75 -63.21 42.14
CA MET A 1 -21.32 -63.49 42.00
C MET A 1 -20.79 -62.48 41.03
N ALA A 2 -20.25 -61.35 41.51
CA ALA A 2 -18.82 -61.10 41.75
C ALA A 2 -18.09 -60.95 40.38
N TYR A 3 -17.43 -59.95 40.06
CA TYR A 3 -16.49 -58.89 40.48
C TYR A 3 -16.47 -57.81 39.43
N ASP A 4 -16.62 -56.56 39.64
CA ASP A 4 -15.71 -55.48 40.06
C ASP A 4 -14.29 -55.57 39.47
N GLU A 5 -13.97 -54.60 38.64
CA GLU A 5 -12.64 -53.99 38.66
C GLU A 5 -12.62 -52.67 37.82
N ALA A 6 -12.42 -51.59 38.58
CA ALA A 6 -12.23 -50.24 38.09
C ALA A 6 -10.85 -50.09 37.45
N VAL A 7 -10.77 -49.58 36.25
CA VAL A 7 -9.51 -49.03 35.67
C VAL A 7 -9.58 -47.52 35.71
N ARG A 8 -8.82 -46.91 36.63
CA ARG A 8 -8.51 -45.51 36.69
C ARG A 8 -7.72 -45.10 35.45
N ALA A 9 -8.30 -44.24 34.61
CA ALA A 9 -7.56 -43.47 33.66
C ALA A 9 -6.98 -42.23 34.37
N GLU A 10 -5.68 -42.21 34.59
CA GLU A 10 -4.95 -41.08 35.07
C GLU A 10 -4.88 -40.00 33.98
N HIS A 11 -5.53 -38.85 34.21
CA HIS A 11 -5.37 -37.66 33.41
C HIS A 11 -4.02 -37.03 33.78
N GLY A 12 -3.02 -37.25 32.94
CA GLY A 12 -1.77 -36.51 32.95
C GLY A 12 -2.02 -35.04 32.55
N SER A 13 -2.30 -34.22 33.54
CA SER A 13 -2.29 -32.77 33.41
C SER A 13 -0.86 -32.32 33.10
N GLN A 14 -0.53 -32.08 31.84
CA GLN A 14 0.69 -31.38 31.47
C GLN A 14 0.54 -29.92 31.89
N ARG A 15 1.06 -29.58 33.05
CA ARG A 15 1.28 -28.19 33.47
C ARG A 15 2.25 -27.56 32.45
N ALA A 16 1.76 -26.64 31.68
CA ALA A 16 2.59 -25.76 30.85
C ALA A 16 3.55 -25.00 31.81
N THR A 17 4.84 -25.10 31.54
CA THR A 17 5.87 -24.48 32.31
C THR A 17 5.79 -22.95 32.23
N PRO A 18 5.82 -22.19 33.31
CA PRO A 18 5.67 -20.73 33.30
C PRO A 18 6.77 -19.98 32.54
N ALA A 19 7.85 -20.63 32.14
CA ALA A 19 8.92 -20.05 31.33
C ALA A 19 8.54 -19.78 29.86
N ALA A 20 7.59 -20.52 29.28
CA ALA A 20 7.15 -20.29 27.89
C ALA A 20 6.21 -19.09 27.75
N ALA A 21 5.31 -18.90 28.76
CA ALA A 21 4.39 -17.75 28.79
C ALA A 21 5.13 -16.40 28.98
N GLY A 22 6.18 -16.39 29.78
CA GLY A 22 6.99 -15.19 30.00
C GLY A 22 7.84 -14.76 28.78
N ARG A 23 8.17 -15.68 27.88
CA ARG A 23 8.91 -15.36 26.65
C ARG A 23 8.01 -14.79 25.57
N ALA A 24 6.79 -15.31 25.42
CA ALA A 24 5.82 -14.78 24.46
C ALA A 24 5.39 -13.36 24.83
N ALA A 25 5.10 -13.09 26.09
CA ALA A 25 4.70 -11.77 26.57
C ALA A 25 5.80 -10.69 26.46
N ARG A 26 7.08 -11.08 26.35
CA ARG A 26 8.20 -10.15 26.12
C ARG A 26 8.54 -9.93 24.64
N ALA A 27 8.11 -10.82 23.75
CA ALA A 27 8.37 -10.74 22.33
C ALA A 27 7.41 -9.77 21.61
N GLU A 28 6.15 -9.70 22.04
CA GLU A 28 5.15 -8.83 21.44
C GLU A 28 5.52 -7.33 21.47
N PRO A 29 5.97 -6.75 22.60
CA PRO A 29 6.37 -5.34 22.63
C PRO A 29 7.57 -5.02 21.74
N LEU A 30 8.48 -5.97 21.54
CA LEU A 30 9.63 -5.79 20.64
C LEU A 30 9.22 -5.83 19.18
N LEU A 31 8.29 -6.70 18.79
CA LEU A 31 7.74 -6.76 17.43
C LEU A 31 6.97 -5.48 17.11
N ASP A 32 6.18 -4.97 18.04
CA ASP A 32 5.45 -3.72 17.89
C ASP A 32 6.40 -2.52 17.78
N LEU A 33 7.47 -2.50 18.56
CA LEU A 33 8.50 -1.47 18.46
C LEU A 33 9.23 -1.51 17.11
N HIS A 34 9.56 -2.71 16.60
CA HIS A 34 10.17 -2.85 15.27
C HIS A 34 9.24 -2.41 14.15
N ARG A 35 7.95 -2.73 14.23
CA ARG A 35 6.94 -2.24 13.28
C ARG A 35 6.81 -0.73 13.34
N ALA A 36 6.70 -0.16 14.54
CA ALA A 36 6.59 1.30 14.71
C ALA A 36 7.82 2.02 14.18
N ALA A 37 9.03 1.52 14.43
CA ALA A 37 10.28 2.08 13.90
C ALA A 37 10.34 1.96 12.37
N GLY A 38 9.92 0.82 11.81
CA GLY A 38 9.81 0.61 10.35
C GLY A 38 8.84 1.59 9.70
N ASN A 39 7.65 1.72 10.27
CA ASN A 39 6.62 2.65 9.77
C ASN A 39 7.09 4.12 9.86
N ALA A 40 7.80 4.50 10.91
CA ALA A 40 8.35 5.85 11.06
C ALA A 40 9.42 6.15 9.99
N ALA A 41 10.30 5.19 9.69
CA ALA A 41 11.32 5.32 8.65
C ALA A 41 10.68 5.43 7.25
N VAL A 42 9.67 4.61 6.96
CA VAL A 42 8.89 4.68 5.72
C VAL A 42 8.20 6.04 5.60
N GLY A 43 7.51 6.50 6.65
CA GLY A 43 6.87 7.80 6.65
C GLY A 43 7.84 8.97 6.45
N ALA A 44 9.07 8.89 6.97
CA ALA A 44 10.12 9.88 6.72
C ALA A 44 10.55 9.87 5.25
N ALA A 45 10.83 8.71 4.68
CA ALA A 45 11.23 8.58 3.27
C ALA A 45 10.17 9.12 2.31
N VAL A 46 8.88 8.88 2.61
CA VAL A 46 7.77 9.44 1.82
C VAL A 46 7.72 10.96 1.94
N ARG A 47 7.81 11.50 3.16
CA ARG A 47 7.81 12.97 3.36
C ARG A 47 8.95 13.66 2.62
N ASP A 48 10.16 13.08 2.64
CA ASP A 48 11.32 13.61 1.94
C ASP A 48 11.06 13.72 0.43
N VAL A 49 10.50 12.68 -0.17
CA VAL A 49 10.15 12.69 -1.61
C VAL A 49 9.08 13.73 -1.90
N VAL A 50 7.98 13.72 -1.14
CA VAL A 50 6.84 14.64 -1.36
C VAL A 50 7.24 16.09 -1.20
N SER A 51 8.12 16.42 -0.22
CA SER A 51 8.63 17.79 0.00
C SER A 51 9.53 18.29 -1.13
N GLY A 52 10.08 17.41 -1.95
CA GLY A 52 10.86 17.74 -3.14
C GLY A 52 10.06 18.37 -4.29
N GLY A 53 8.74 18.52 -4.14
CA GLY A 53 7.87 19.24 -5.07
C GLY A 53 7.41 18.45 -6.29
N GLY A 54 8.18 17.52 -6.81
CA GLY A 54 7.84 16.68 -7.98
C GLY A 54 7.64 17.46 -9.28
N THR A 55 7.35 16.76 -10.36
CA THR A 55 7.08 17.30 -11.69
C THR A 55 5.57 17.19 -12.00
N PRO A 56 4.93 18.22 -12.58
CA PRO A 56 3.54 18.11 -13.00
C PRO A 56 3.40 17.05 -14.13
N LEU A 57 2.20 16.52 -14.32
CA LEU A 57 1.87 15.73 -15.50
C LEU A 57 2.12 16.54 -16.77
N ASP A 58 2.55 15.89 -17.84
CA ASP A 58 2.54 16.50 -19.19
C ASP A 58 1.13 16.99 -19.49
N PRO A 59 0.96 18.22 -20.02
CA PRO A 59 -0.36 18.82 -20.22
C PRO A 59 -1.27 18.02 -21.18
N SER A 60 -0.70 17.30 -22.14
CA SER A 60 -1.48 16.47 -23.06
C SER A 60 -1.94 15.20 -22.37
N LEU A 61 -1.05 14.54 -21.64
CA LEU A 61 -1.34 13.36 -20.84
C LEU A 61 -2.33 13.68 -19.72
N GLN A 62 -2.19 14.83 -19.05
CA GLN A 62 -3.12 15.29 -18.03
C GLN A 62 -4.55 15.37 -18.58
N ARG A 63 -4.75 16.06 -19.70
CA ARG A 63 -6.09 16.23 -20.33
C ARG A 63 -6.71 14.88 -20.69
N VAL A 64 -5.92 13.99 -21.26
CA VAL A 64 -6.37 12.64 -21.63
C VAL A 64 -6.82 11.88 -20.40
N MET A 65 -6.00 11.86 -19.33
CA MET A 65 -6.32 11.16 -18.08
C MET A 65 -7.48 11.80 -17.31
N GLU A 66 -7.58 13.13 -17.28
CA GLU A 66 -8.73 13.84 -16.69
C GLU A 66 -10.03 13.48 -17.39
N SER A 67 -10.03 13.41 -18.72
CA SER A 67 -11.20 12.99 -19.51
C SER A 67 -11.56 11.53 -19.25
N ALA A 68 -10.57 10.64 -19.21
CA ALA A 68 -10.78 9.20 -19.04
C ALA A 68 -11.25 8.83 -17.63
N LEU A 69 -10.69 9.48 -16.61
CA LEU A 69 -10.93 9.17 -15.19
C LEU A 69 -12.02 10.04 -14.55
N GLY A 70 -12.42 11.15 -15.20
CA GLY A 70 -13.41 12.07 -14.63
C GLY A 70 -12.90 12.76 -13.36
N ALA A 71 -11.61 13.03 -13.23
CA ALA A 71 -10.95 13.58 -12.07
C ALA A 71 -10.11 14.81 -12.41
N ASN A 72 -9.98 15.76 -11.49
CA ASN A 72 -9.07 16.90 -11.65
C ASN A 72 -7.65 16.46 -11.22
N LEU A 73 -6.71 16.50 -12.16
CA LEU A 73 -5.33 16.09 -11.95
C LEU A 73 -4.33 17.24 -11.96
N SER A 74 -4.78 18.49 -11.97
CA SER A 74 -3.93 19.69 -12.03
C SER A 74 -2.94 19.83 -10.87
N ALA A 75 -3.32 19.30 -9.70
CA ALA A 75 -2.47 19.30 -8.51
C ALA A 75 -1.48 18.13 -8.47
N VAL A 76 -1.57 17.17 -9.39
CA VAL A 76 -0.72 15.98 -9.38
C VAL A 76 0.75 16.35 -9.56
N ARG A 77 1.60 15.67 -8.79
CA ARG A 77 3.06 15.77 -8.86
C ARG A 77 3.66 14.37 -8.96
N LEU A 78 4.44 14.18 -9.99
CA LEU A 78 5.16 12.93 -10.25
C LEU A 78 6.57 12.98 -9.67
N HIS A 79 6.99 11.90 -9.04
CA HIS A 79 8.34 11.71 -8.51
C HIS A 79 8.93 10.46 -9.16
N THR A 80 9.96 10.65 -9.98
CA THR A 80 10.58 9.59 -10.79
C THR A 80 12.10 9.52 -10.63
N ASP A 81 12.64 10.29 -9.68
CA ASP A 81 14.06 10.37 -9.41
C ASP A 81 14.60 9.22 -8.52
N GLY A 82 15.89 9.27 -8.21
CA GLY A 82 16.50 8.26 -7.35
C GLY A 82 15.97 8.24 -5.91
N ALA A 83 15.46 9.36 -5.39
CA ALA A 83 14.83 9.42 -4.08
C ALA A 83 13.46 8.73 -4.12
N ALA A 84 12.69 8.98 -5.17
CA ALA A 84 11.42 8.29 -5.43
C ALA A 84 11.62 6.77 -5.55
N ALA A 85 12.62 6.34 -6.32
CA ALA A 85 12.93 4.91 -6.48
C ALA A 85 13.26 4.22 -5.16
N ARG A 86 14.08 4.86 -4.30
CA ARG A 86 14.39 4.31 -2.96
C ARG A 86 13.17 4.28 -2.05
N SER A 87 12.33 5.30 -2.09
CA SER A 87 11.10 5.36 -1.29
C SER A 87 10.12 4.26 -1.70
N ALA A 88 9.91 4.07 -2.99
CA ALA A 88 9.05 2.98 -3.51
C ALA A 88 9.59 1.60 -3.11
N ALA A 89 10.90 1.40 -3.19
CA ALA A 89 11.54 0.15 -2.74
C ALA A 89 11.36 -0.09 -1.23
N ALA A 90 11.41 0.95 -0.41
CA ALA A 90 11.21 0.85 1.04
C ALA A 90 9.81 0.36 1.42
N VAL A 91 8.81 0.62 0.59
CA VAL A 91 7.43 0.14 0.76
C VAL A 91 7.12 -1.09 -0.10
N SER A 92 8.12 -1.66 -0.77
CA SER A 92 7.98 -2.80 -1.68
C SER A 92 6.94 -2.58 -2.79
N ALA A 93 6.76 -1.33 -3.22
CA ALA A 93 5.82 -0.95 -4.25
C ALA A 93 6.54 -0.61 -5.57
N ARG A 94 5.87 -0.89 -6.69
CA ARG A 94 6.30 -0.44 -8.02
C ARG A 94 6.05 1.05 -8.20
N ALA A 95 4.91 1.53 -7.71
CA ALA A 95 4.54 2.91 -7.55
C ALA A 95 3.62 3.04 -6.34
N TYR A 96 3.37 4.24 -5.86
CA TYR A 96 2.39 4.51 -4.83
C TYR A 96 1.92 5.96 -4.87
N THR A 97 0.74 6.22 -4.30
CA THR A 97 0.13 7.54 -4.21
C THR A 97 0.09 8.05 -2.78
N SER A 98 0.45 9.31 -2.58
CA SER A 98 0.33 10.04 -1.31
C SER A 98 -0.28 11.43 -1.55
N GLY A 99 -1.56 11.59 -1.26
CA GLY A 99 -2.30 12.81 -1.58
C GLY A 99 -2.36 13.06 -3.09
N ALA A 100 -1.77 14.17 -3.54
CA ALA A 100 -1.63 14.50 -4.96
C ALA A 100 -0.27 14.07 -5.55
N HIS A 101 0.56 13.37 -4.79
CA HIS A 101 1.89 12.94 -5.20
C HIS A 101 1.87 11.47 -5.63
N VAL A 102 2.40 11.20 -6.82
CA VAL A 102 2.59 9.84 -7.35
C VAL A 102 4.07 9.56 -7.43
N VAL A 103 4.51 8.53 -6.74
CA VAL A 103 5.93 8.15 -6.60
C VAL A 103 6.18 6.85 -7.33
N PHE A 104 7.14 6.86 -8.24
CA PHE A 104 7.48 5.71 -9.06
C PHE A 104 8.81 5.06 -8.63
N GLY A 105 8.83 3.76 -8.60
CA GLY A 105 10.06 2.97 -8.51
C GLY A 105 10.91 3.09 -9.75
N ALA A 106 12.14 2.57 -9.68
CA ALA A 106 13.08 2.61 -10.79
C ALA A 106 12.48 1.98 -12.07
N GLY A 107 12.42 2.76 -13.15
CA GLY A 107 11.88 2.31 -14.44
C GLY A 107 10.37 2.04 -14.49
N ALA A 108 9.63 2.41 -13.44
CA ALA A 108 8.18 2.16 -13.40
C ALA A 108 7.36 3.24 -14.11
N TYR A 109 7.89 4.46 -14.25
CA TYR A 109 7.25 5.52 -15.03
C TYR A 109 7.62 5.38 -16.52
N ASP A 110 6.69 4.86 -17.29
CA ASP A 110 6.83 4.69 -18.74
C ASP A 110 5.47 4.90 -19.41
N PRO A 111 5.01 6.15 -19.56
CA PRO A 111 3.70 6.43 -20.16
C PRO A 111 3.64 6.10 -21.67
N GLY A 112 4.75 5.77 -22.29
CA GLY A 112 4.82 5.34 -23.68
C GLY A 112 4.54 3.85 -23.90
N SER A 113 4.54 3.05 -22.83
CA SER A 113 4.16 1.64 -22.90
C SER A 113 2.76 1.38 -22.32
N PRO A 114 2.01 0.38 -22.82
CA PRO A 114 0.71 0.03 -22.28
C PRO A 114 0.76 -0.30 -20.79
N ALA A 115 1.79 -1.03 -20.34
CA ALA A 115 1.96 -1.41 -18.95
C ALA A 115 2.29 -0.22 -18.05
N GLY A 116 3.14 0.70 -18.50
CA GLY A 116 3.48 1.90 -17.73
C GLY A 116 2.33 2.90 -17.70
N LEU A 117 1.59 3.04 -18.80
CA LEU A 117 0.38 3.86 -18.86
C LEU A 117 -0.71 3.32 -17.90
N HIS A 118 -0.87 1.99 -17.84
CA HIS A 118 -1.78 1.34 -16.89
C HIS A 118 -1.37 1.62 -15.43
N THR A 119 -0.09 1.48 -15.10
CA THR A 119 0.43 1.81 -13.77
C THR A 119 0.15 3.28 -13.41
N LEU A 120 0.40 4.21 -14.33
CA LEU A 120 0.08 5.63 -14.12
C LEU A 120 -1.42 5.85 -13.91
N ALA A 121 -2.28 5.30 -14.75
CA ALA A 121 -3.74 5.42 -14.63
C ALA A 121 -4.24 4.88 -13.29
N HIS A 122 -3.71 3.74 -12.84
CA HIS A 122 -4.01 3.15 -11.54
C HIS A 122 -3.69 4.12 -10.38
N GLU A 123 -2.49 4.68 -10.36
CA GLU A 123 -2.10 5.65 -9.33
C GLU A 123 -2.96 6.93 -9.39
N LEU A 124 -3.32 7.39 -10.58
CA LEU A 124 -4.20 8.55 -10.72
C LEU A 124 -5.64 8.30 -10.23
N VAL A 125 -6.12 7.06 -10.28
CA VAL A 125 -7.38 6.67 -9.63
C VAL A 125 -7.27 6.86 -8.12
N HIS A 126 -6.16 6.44 -7.50
CA HIS A 126 -5.92 6.66 -6.08
C HIS A 126 -5.85 8.14 -5.69
N VAL A 127 -5.24 8.99 -6.54
CA VAL A 127 -5.32 10.45 -6.34
C VAL A 127 -6.77 10.91 -6.27
N GLY A 128 -7.61 10.50 -7.23
CA GLY A 128 -9.02 10.85 -7.26
C GLY A 128 -9.80 10.32 -6.05
N GLN A 129 -9.49 9.13 -5.58
CA GLN A 129 -10.08 8.54 -4.36
C GLN A 129 -9.70 9.35 -3.12
N GLN A 130 -8.43 9.70 -2.96
CA GLN A 130 -7.94 10.50 -1.84
C GLN A 130 -8.52 11.91 -1.83
N GLN A 131 -8.67 12.57 -2.99
CA GLN A 131 -9.33 13.86 -3.10
C GLN A 131 -10.80 13.84 -2.64
N ARG A 132 -11.49 12.72 -2.83
CA ARG A 132 -12.88 12.53 -2.36
C ARG A 132 -12.99 12.07 -0.91
N GLY A 133 -11.87 11.94 -0.20
CA GLY A 133 -11.84 11.40 1.16
C GLY A 133 -12.11 9.90 1.26
N GLN A 134 -12.14 9.21 0.14
CA GLN A 134 -12.24 7.75 0.05
C GLN A 134 -10.83 7.17 0.19
N VAL A 135 -10.38 7.00 1.40
CA VAL A 135 -9.03 6.49 1.67
C VAL A 135 -9.15 5.12 2.32
N ALA A 136 -9.00 4.09 1.54
CA ALA A 136 -8.69 2.78 2.05
C ALA A 136 -7.16 2.64 2.25
N GLY A 137 -6.77 1.72 3.09
CA GLY A 137 -5.38 1.39 3.34
C GLY A 137 -5.00 1.47 4.81
N VAL A 138 -3.88 0.85 5.14
CA VAL A 138 -3.31 0.86 6.49
C VAL A 138 -2.65 2.22 6.71
N ASP A 139 -3.09 2.94 7.74
CA ASP A 139 -2.40 4.15 8.21
C ASP A 139 -1.03 3.74 8.79
N THR A 140 0.04 4.21 8.18
CA THR A 140 1.40 3.98 8.67
C THR A 140 1.76 4.85 9.87
N GLY A 141 0.76 5.51 10.49
CA GLY A 141 0.94 6.35 11.69
C GLY A 141 1.41 7.78 11.41
N ASN A 142 1.53 8.17 10.13
CA ASN A 142 2.01 9.48 9.70
C ASN A 142 1.10 10.14 8.66
N GLY A 143 -0.17 9.71 8.59
CA GLY A 143 -1.13 10.21 7.59
C GLY A 143 -0.90 9.66 6.18
N LEU A 144 0.07 8.76 6.00
CA LEU A 144 0.26 8.01 4.78
C LEU A 144 -0.55 6.71 4.87
N ARG A 145 -1.45 6.52 3.94
CA ARG A 145 -2.17 5.26 3.76
C ARG A 145 -1.60 4.52 2.56
N LEU A 146 -1.12 3.32 2.82
CA LEU A 146 -0.69 2.37 1.79
C LEU A 146 -1.82 1.36 1.61
N SER A 147 -2.31 1.23 0.38
CA SER A 147 -3.29 0.22 0.02
C SER A 147 -2.68 -1.18 0.12
N ASP A 148 -3.46 -2.15 0.58
CA ASP A 148 -3.06 -3.56 0.54
C ASP A 148 -3.35 -4.10 -0.87
N PRO A 149 -2.39 -4.75 -1.56
CA PRO A 149 -2.58 -5.27 -2.91
C PRO A 149 -3.75 -6.25 -3.09
N GLY A 150 -4.38 -6.66 -2.03
CA GLY A 150 -5.51 -7.59 -2.06
C GLY A 150 -6.86 -6.97 -1.71
N ASP A 151 -6.93 -5.70 -1.35
CA ASP A 151 -8.18 -5.12 -0.89
C ASP A 151 -9.15 -4.74 -2.02
N ALA A 152 -10.37 -4.35 -1.65
CA ALA A 152 -11.43 -4.07 -2.61
C ALA A 152 -11.14 -2.79 -3.41
N ASP A 153 -10.42 -1.85 -2.83
CA ASP A 153 -10.11 -0.56 -3.46
C ASP A 153 -9.01 -0.68 -4.49
N GLU A 154 -8.01 -1.53 -4.25
CA GLU A 154 -6.99 -1.88 -5.25
C GLU A 154 -7.63 -2.50 -6.49
N ARG A 155 -8.52 -3.49 -6.29
CA ARG A 155 -9.25 -4.11 -7.40
C ARG A 155 -10.19 -3.14 -8.11
N ALA A 156 -10.74 -2.18 -7.39
CA ALA A 156 -11.56 -1.12 -7.99
C ALA A 156 -10.71 -0.15 -8.80
N ALA A 157 -9.55 0.27 -8.28
CA ALA A 157 -8.62 1.13 -8.99
C ALA A 157 -8.11 0.48 -10.27
N ASP A 158 -7.77 -0.81 -10.22
CA ASP A 158 -7.33 -1.58 -11.38
C ASP A 158 -8.39 -1.66 -12.48
N ARG A 159 -9.65 -1.95 -12.11
CA ARG A 159 -10.78 -1.96 -13.07
C ARG A 159 -11.03 -0.58 -13.69
N ILE A 160 -11.04 0.48 -12.87
CA ILE A 160 -11.28 1.85 -13.35
C ILE A 160 -10.17 2.28 -14.30
N ALA A 161 -8.91 1.99 -13.99
CA ALA A 161 -7.77 2.27 -14.87
C ALA A 161 -7.89 1.52 -16.20
N HIS A 162 -8.20 0.22 -16.15
CA HIS A 162 -8.40 -0.60 -17.34
C HIS A 162 -9.53 -0.06 -18.22
N ASP A 163 -10.70 0.21 -17.65
CA ASP A 163 -11.87 0.73 -18.37
C ASP A 163 -11.62 2.12 -18.97
N ALA A 164 -10.85 2.97 -18.28
CA ALA A 164 -10.48 4.29 -18.77
C ALA A 164 -9.57 4.19 -20.00
N LEU A 165 -8.54 3.35 -19.94
CA LEU A 165 -7.61 3.16 -21.05
C LEU A 165 -8.28 2.48 -22.26
N SER A 166 -9.16 1.50 -22.05
CA SER A 166 -9.91 0.84 -23.11
C SER A 166 -10.79 1.82 -23.92
N ARG A 167 -11.29 2.87 -23.28
CA ARG A 167 -12.04 3.93 -23.98
C ARG A 167 -11.16 4.83 -24.83
N LEU A 168 -9.89 4.99 -24.49
CA LEU A 168 -8.94 5.78 -25.26
C LEU A 168 -8.49 5.03 -26.51
N ASP A 169 -8.32 3.70 -26.42
CA ASP A 169 -7.92 2.86 -27.55
C ASP A 169 -9.04 2.67 -28.60
N GLY A 170 -10.30 2.89 -28.21
CA GLY A 170 -11.48 2.75 -29.08
C GLY A 170 -12.00 4.06 -29.69
N ALA A 171 -11.33 5.19 -29.43
CA ALA A 171 -11.72 6.52 -29.92
C ALA A 171 -10.83 6.97 -31.07
#